data_21c4e82a15959d571b6efd8511d5b9da
#
_entry.id   21c4e82a15959d571b6efd8511d5b9da
#
_cell.length_a   1.000
_cell.length_b   1.000
_cell.length_c   1.000
_cell.angle_alpha   90.00
_cell.angle_beta   90.00
_cell.angle_gamma   90.00
#
_symmetry.space_group_name_H-M   'P 1'
#
loop_
_entity.id
_entity.type
_entity.pdbx_description
1 polymer ?
#
loop_
_entity_poly.entity_id
_entity_poly.type
_entity_poly.pdbx_seq_one_letter_code
_entity_poly.pdbx_strand_id
1 'polypeptide(L)'
;ACETAMHASSYGIDLAAKRIDILNETPGVSLAHFDKSGAIVASGPNEQLQEALWDAVKLAMALSFQCAKWMPRFSQLRFRAQVGRALAAGVGPNRMVKGARAKGSSGHTADFAFAVRAAGSTALTYIEPIALKAGKKMDWTQVYQTHGKMSDVKMADARNSRMVILEDGASAEELKKAVAILEQSASVLTLAKTRDWKAVFAAE
;
A
#
# COMPACT_ATOMS: atom_id res chain seq x y z
N ALA A 1 -14.50 13.02 12.66
CA ALA A 1 -13.17 13.67 12.52
C ALA A 1 -12.07 12.90 13.26
N CYS A 2 -12.26 12.58 14.55
CA CYS A 2 -11.30 11.75 15.31
C CYS A 2 -11.11 10.37 14.68
N GLU A 3 -12.17 9.72 14.25
CA GLU A 3 -12.16 8.43 13.55
C GLU A 3 -11.44 8.52 12.20
N THR A 4 -11.60 9.62 11.47
CA THR A 4 -10.91 9.86 10.20
C THR A 4 -9.42 10.13 10.43
N ALA A 5 -9.03 10.83 11.49
CA ALA A 5 -7.63 11.06 11.85
C ALA A 5 -6.95 9.77 12.33
N MET A 6 -7.64 8.94 13.13
CA MET A 6 -7.16 7.60 13.52
C MET A 6 -7.01 6.67 12.30
N HIS A 7 -7.95 6.72 11.35
CA HIS A 7 -7.84 6.00 10.08
C HIS A 7 -6.65 6.49 9.25
N ALA A 8 -6.44 7.80 9.16
CA ALA A 8 -5.29 8.37 8.46
C ALA A 8 -3.96 7.88 9.04
N SER A 9 -3.84 7.83 10.37
CA SER A 9 -2.66 7.29 11.06
C SER A 9 -2.44 5.81 10.77
N SER A 10 -3.51 4.99 10.76
CA SER A 10 -3.41 3.56 10.44
C SER A 10 -2.96 3.28 9.01
N TYR A 11 -3.12 4.25 8.09
CA TYR A 11 -2.62 4.21 6.72
C TYR A 11 -1.23 4.86 6.55
N GLY A 12 -0.58 5.23 7.65
CA GLY A 12 0.74 5.86 7.65
C GLY A 12 0.70 7.33 7.19
N ILE A 13 -0.46 8.00 7.32
CA ILE A 13 -0.57 9.45 7.16
C ILE A 13 -0.24 10.03 8.53
N ASP A 14 0.92 10.64 8.62
CA ASP A 14 1.29 11.45 9.76
C ASP A 14 0.60 12.83 9.64
N LEU A 15 -0.24 13.16 10.62
CA LEU A 15 -0.79 14.51 10.78
C LEU A 15 0.25 15.42 11.44
N ALA A 16 1.44 15.50 10.83
CA ALA A 16 2.46 16.44 11.25
C ALA A 16 1.92 17.88 11.26
N ALA A 17 2.48 18.74 12.11
CA ALA A 17 2.06 20.14 12.29
C ALA A 17 1.79 20.86 10.96
N LYS A 18 2.67 20.70 9.96
CA LYS A 18 2.51 21.27 8.63
C LYS A 18 1.23 20.85 7.90
N ARG A 19 0.71 19.64 8.14
CA ARG A 19 -0.56 19.18 7.54
C ARG A 19 -1.76 19.72 8.28
N ILE A 20 -1.66 19.87 9.58
CA ILE A 20 -2.66 20.53 10.43
C ILE A 20 -2.79 21.98 10.00
N ASP A 21 -1.68 22.68 9.78
CA ASP A 21 -1.69 24.07 9.30
C ASP A 21 -2.43 24.20 7.96
N ILE A 22 -2.14 23.33 6.99
CA ILE A 22 -2.83 23.30 5.68
C ILE A 22 -4.34 23.08 5.84
N LEU A 23 -4.77 22.25 6.80
CA LEU A 23 -6.20 22.04 7.06
C LEU A 23 -6.84 23.26 7.70
N ASN A 24 -6.13 23.92 8.62
CA ASN A 24 -6.61 25.11 9.30
C ASN A 24 -6.69 26.34 8.37
N GLU A 25 -6.00 26.32 7.23
CA GLU A 25 -6.13 27.31 6.16
C GLU A 25 -7.34 27.08 5.24
N THR A 26 -8.26 26.17 5.59
CA THR A 26 -9.46 25.89 4.77
C THR A 26 -10.31 27.14 4.61
N PRO A 27 -10.57 27.61 3.38
CA PRO A 27 -11.34 28.84 3.15
C PRO A 27 -12.76 28.76 3.71
N GLY A 28 -13.23 29.84 4.31
CA GLY A 28 -14.59 29.96 4.85
C GLY A 28 -14.80 29.18 6.14
N VAL A 29 -13.73 28.89 6.88
CA VAL A 29 -13.74 28.35 8.24
C VAL A 29 -13.12 29.35 9.18
N SER A 30 -13.85 29.76 10.20
CA SER A 30 -13.43 30.79 11.19
C SER A 30 -13.64 30.37 12.64
N LEU A 31 -14.62 29.51 12.90
CA LEU A 31 -15.03 29.09 14.24
C LEU A 31 -14.57 27.67 14.61
N ALA A 32 -13.85 26.98 13.72
CA ALA A 32 -13.32 25.65 13.98
C ALA A 32 -11.87 25.53 13.50
N HIS A 33 -11.09 24.67 14.15
CA HIS A 33 -9.72 24.37 13.76
C HIS A 33 -9.33 22.94 14.22
N PHE A 34 -8.29 22.37 13.60
CA PHE A 34 -7.63 21.18 14.12
C PHE A 34 -6.64 21.62 15.19
N ASP A 35 -6.72 20.99 16.34
CA ASP A 35 -5.71 21.12 17.39
C ASP A 35 -4.48 20.24 17.09
N LYS A 36 -3.46 20.34 17.98
CA LYS A 36 -2.21 19.55 17.85
C LYS A 36 -2.42 18.03 17.99
N SER A 37 -3.53 17.60 18.58
CA SER A 37 -3.89 16.19 18.69
C SER A 37 -4.59 15.65 17.42
N GLY A 38 -4.96 16.53 16.50
CA GLY A 38 -5.75 16.21 15.31
C GLY A 38 -7.26 16.16 15.57
N ALA A 39 -7.72 16.63 16.73
CA ALA A 39 -9.13 16.80 17.00
C ALA A 39 -9.66 18.11 16.38
N ILE A 40 -10.91 18.11 15.88
CA ILE A 40 -11.58 19.33 15.46
C ILE A 40 -12.18 19.98 16.70
N VAL A 41 -11.73 21.20 16.96
CA VAL A 41 -12.25 22.05 18.03
C VAL A 41 -13.05 23.18 17.39
N ALA A 42 -14.32 23.31 17.76
CA ALA A 42 -15.17 24.41 17.34
C ALA A 42 -15.54 25.25 18.57
N SER A 43 -15.40 26.57 18.46
CA SER A 43 -15.66 27.51 19.56
C SER A 43 -16.27 28.79 19.03
N GLY A 44 -17.21 29.35 19.78
CA GLY A 44 -17.88 30.60 19.46
C GLY A 44 -18.99 30.91 20.43
N PRO A 45 -19.64 32.11 20.33
CA PRO A 45 -20.83 32.48 21.09
C PRO A 45 -21.99 31.49 20.80
N ASN A 46 -22.90 31.31 21.75
CA ASN A 46 -24.06 30.41 21.59
C ASN A 46 -24.90 30.69 20.34
N GLU A 47 -24.98 31.97 19.93
CA GLU A 47 -25.72 32.38 18.73
C GLU A 47 -25.08 31.88 17.44
N GLN A 48 -23.78 31.54 17.46
CA GLN A 48 -23.01 31.04 16.32
C GLN A 48 -22.79 29.52 16.37
N LEU A 49 -23.47 28.79 17.24
CA LEU A 49 -23.28 27.35 17.40
C LEU A 49 -23.49 26.60 16.08
N GLN A 50 -24.49 26.97 15.31
CA GLN A 50 -24.78 26.33 14.03
C GLN A 50 -23.65 26.60 13.01
N GLU A 51 -23.09 27.79 12.99
CA GLU A 51 -21.99 28.16 12.12
C GLU A 51 -20.71 27.44 12.51
N ALA A 52 -20.40 27.33 13.80
CA ALA A 52 -19.26 26.58 14.32
C ALA A 52 -19.38 25.09 13.98
N LEU A 53 -20.57 24.50 14.03
CA LEU A 53 -20.84 23.12 13.60
C LEU A 53 -20.57 22.96 12.10
N TRP A 54 -21.04 23.88 11.27
CA TRP A 54 -20.76 23.84 9.83
C TRP A 54 -19.28 23.99 9.51
N ASP A 55 -18.57 24.82 10.23
CA ASP A 55 -17.12 24.96 10.06
C ASP A 55 -16.38 23.69 10.45
N ALA A 56 -16.81 23.00 11.49
CA ALA A 56 -16.27 21.69 11.83
C ALA A 56 -16.52 20.64 10.73
N VAL A 57 -17.70 20.66 10.10
CA VAL A 57 -18.02 19.79 8.97
C VAL A 57 -17.13 20.11 7.76
N LYS A 58 -16.94 21.39 7.44
CA LYS A 58 -16.04 21.82 6.34
C LYS A 58 -14.61 21.32 6.55
N LEU A 59 -14.08 21.41 7.78
CA LEU A 59 -12.76 20.88 8.11
C LEU A 59 -12.69 19.35 7.95
N ALA A 60 -13.72 18.62 8.38
CA ALA A 60 -13.79 17.17 8.21
C ALA A 60 -13.81 16.79 6.71
N MET A 61 -14.54 17.55 5.89
CA MET A 61 -14.54 17.37 4.44
C MET A 61 -13.17 17.72 3.84
N ALA A 62 -12.55 18.82 4.25
CA ALA A 62 -11.21 19.21 3.80
C ALA A 62 -10.18 18.12 4.12
N LEU A 63 -10.21 17.53 5.32
CA LEU A 63 -9.38 16.39 5.68
C LEU A 63 -9.63 15.21 4.74
N SER A 64 -10.88 14.87 4.45
CA SER A 64 -11.21 13.76 3.54
C SER A 64 -10.64 13.96 2.14
N PHE A 65 -10.72 15.18 1.60
CA PHE A 65 -10.12 15.54 0.31
C PHE A 65 -8.59 15.51 0.33
N GLN A 66 -7.97 16.00 1.40
CA GLN A 66 -6.52 16.00 1.54
C GLN A 66 -5.97 14.62 1.81
N CYS A 67 -6.68 13.76 2.56
CA CYS A 67 -6.29 12.37 2.77
C CYS A 67 -6.06 11.65 1.44
N ALA A 68 -6.89 11.86 0.44
CA ALA A 68 -6.71 11.25 -0.89
C ALA A 68 -5.38 11.70 -1.55
N LYS A 69 -4.93 12.93 -1.30
CA LYS A 69 -3.66 13.47 -1.81
C LYS A 69 -2.46 13.03 -0.97
N TRP A 70 -2.66 12.92 0.35
CA TRP A 70 -1.60 12.58 1.31
C TRP A 70 -1.40 11.07 1.47
N MET A 71 -2.29 10.26 0.91
CA MET A 71 -2.14 8.79 0.86
C MET A 71 -1.35 8.35 -0.37
N PRO A 72 -0.01 8.45 -0.38
CA PRO A 72 0.78 7.98 -1.52
C PRO A 72 0.67 6.46 -1.71
N ARG A 73 0.12 5.75 -0.71
CA ARG A 73 0.01 4.29 -0.69
C ARG A 73 -1.42 3.76 -0.91
N PHE A 74 -2.40 4.60 -1.21
CA PHE A 74 -3.78 4.11 -1.41
C PHE A 74 -3.87 3.17 -2.62
N SER A 75 -3.19 3.49 -3.72
CA SER A 75 -3.07 2.60 -4.87
C SER A 75 -2.40 1.28 -4.48
N GLN A 76 -1.32 1.34 -3.71
CA GLN A 76 -0.59 0.17 -3.22
C GLN A 76 -1.47 -0.74 -2.35
N LEU A 77 -2.21 -0.18 -1.39
CA LEU A 77 -3.11 -0.95 -0.51
C LEU A 77 -4.26 -1.58 -1.29
N ARG A 78 -4.87 -0.82 -2.21
CA ARG A 78 -5.94 -1.32 -3.08
C ARG A 78 -5.44 -2.44 -3.97
N PHE A 79 -4.28 -2.27 -4.60
CA PHE A 79 -3.68 -3.26 -5.47
C PHE A 79 -3.27 -4.52 -4.68
N ARG A 80 -2.65 -4.35 -3.51
CA ARG A 80 -2.35 -5.45 -2.58
C ARG A 80 -3.61 -6.25 -2.21
N ALA A 81 -4.71 -5.57 -1.88
CA ALA A 81 -5.99 -6.23 -1.59
C ALA A 81 -6.56 -6.98 -2.81
N GLN A 82 -6.40 -6.44 -4.02
CA GLN A 82 -6.82 -7.07 -5.26
C GLN A 82 -6.02 -8.35 -5.54
N VAL A 83 -4.69 -8.29 -5.43
CA VAL A 83 -3.81 -9.45 -5.56
C VAL A 83 -4.14 -10.50 -4.50
N GLY A 84 -4.35 -10.10 -3.24
CA GLY A 84 -4.72 -11.03 -2.16
C GLY A 84 -6.03 -11.78 -2.43
N ARG A 85 -7.04 -11.11 -3.00
CA ARG A 85 -8.29 -11.75 -3.42
C ARG A 85 -8.07 -12.73 -4.57
N ALA A 86 -7.29 -12.35 -5.57
CA ALA A 86 -6.97 -13.20 -6.70
C ALA A 86 -6.20 -14.47 -6.27
N LEU A 87 -5.21 -14.31 -5.38
CA LEU A 87 -4.47 -15.44 -4.79
C LEU A 87 -5.40 -16.37 -4.00
N ALA A 88 -6.23 -15.82 -3.10
CA ALA A 88 -7.15 -16.63 -2.30
C ALA A 88 -8.15 -17.43 -3.16
N ALA A 89 -8.62 -16.85 -4.27
CA ALA A 89 -9.49 -17.52 -5.22
C ALA A 89 -8.77 -18.63 -6.03
N GLY A 90 -7.50 -18.39 -6.40
CA GLY A 90 -6.74 -19.30 -7.27
C GLY A 90 -6.08 -20.46 -6.52
N VAL A 91 -5.42 -20.20 -5.39
CA VAL A 91 -4.65 -21.21 -4.65
C VAL A 91 -5.34 -21.69 -3.37
N GLY A 92 -6.39 -21.03 -2.97
CA GLY A 92 -7.13 -21.28 -1.73
C GLY A 92 -6.53 -20.55 -0.51
N PRO A 93 -7.39 -20.17 0.45
CA PRO A 93 -6.97 -19.37 1.61
C PRO A 93 -6.00 -20.11 2.54
N ASN A 94 -6.08 -21.44 2.62
CA ASN A 94 -5.25 -22.26 3.51
C ASN A 94 -3.78 -22.36 3.07
N ARG A 95 -3.51 -22.08 1.80
CA ARG A 95 -2.14 -22.09 1.25
C ARG A 95 -1.50 -20.69 1.26
N MET A 96 -2.29 -19.64 1.55
CA MET A 96 -1.82 -18.26 1.52
C MET A 96 -1.52 -17.75 2.93
N VAL A 97 -0.35 -17.17 3.11
CA VAL A 97 0.07 -16.46 4.33
C VAL A 97 0.13 -14.97 4.02
N LYS A 98 -0.54 -14.16 4.81
CA LYS A 98 -0.48 -12.68 4.73
C LYS A 98 0.62 -12.17 5.66
N GLY A 99 1.37 -11.16 5.23
CA GLY A 99 2.43 -10.55 6.05
C GLY A 99 3.55 -11.55 6.34
N ALA A 100 3.94 -12.34 5.36
CA ALA A 100 5.00 -13.34 5.51
C ALA A 100 6.36 -12.67 5.74
N ARG A 101 7.22 -13.34 6.51
CA ARG A 101 8.55 -12.85 6.87
C ARG A 101 9.62 -13.83 6.41
N ALA A 102 10.73 -13.30 5.92
CA ALA A 102 11.91 -14.08 5.58
C ALA A 102 13.17 -13.38 6.10
N LYS A 103 14.15 -14.16 6.56
CA LYS A 103 15.46 -13.63 6.94
C LYS A 103 16.32 -13.51 5.68
N GLY A 104 16.88 -12.35 5.45
CA GLY A 104 17.83 -12.11 4.36
C GLY A 104 19.26 -12.50 4.72
N SER A 105 20.14 -12.54 3.72
CA SER A 105 21.58 -12.78 3.88
C SER A 105 22.27 -11.69 4.67
N SER A 106 21.74 -10.46 4.62
CA SER A 106 22.18 -9.34 5.48
C SER A 106 21.88 -9.52 6.96
N GLY A 107 21.13 -10.56 7.35
CA GLY A 107 20.63 -10.77 8.70
C GLY A 107 19.35 -10.02 9.05
N HIS A 108 18.90 -9.08 8.21
CA HIS A 108 17.63 -8.39 8.38
C HIS A 108 16.44 -9.27 8.02
N THR A 109 15.30 -9.00 8.66
CA THR A 109 14.03 -9.64 8.32
C THR A 109 13.28 -8.80 7.29
N ALA A 110 12.95 -9.42 6.16
CA ALA A 110 12.15 -8.81 5.11
C ALA A 110 10.68 -9.21 5.28
N ASP A 111 9.77 -8.22 5.24
CA ASP A 111 8.33 -8.43 5.25
C ASP A 111 7.79 -8.46 3.82
N PHE A 112 6.97 -9.47 3.51
CA PHE A 112 6.32 -9.66 2.22
C PHE A 112 4.80 -9.54 2.36
N ALA A 113 4.16 -9.02 1.32
CA ALA A 113 2.70 -8.88 1.31
C ALA A 113 2.01 -10.22 1.50
N PHE A 114 2.51 -11.25 0.79
CA PHE A 114 1.98 -12.61 0.84
C PHE A 114 3.11 -13.63 0.71
N ALA A 115 2.81 -14.87 1.14
CA ALA A 115 3.50 -16.05 0.67
C ALA A 115 2.48 -17.13 0.33
N VAL A 116 2.80 -17.98 -0.64
CA VAL A 116 2.00 -19.14 -1.02
C VAL A 116 2.83 -20.40 -0.78
N ARG A 117 2.22 -21.38 -0.13
CA ARG A 117 2.85 -22.70 0.07
C ARG A 117 2.63 -23.56 -1.17
N ALA A 118 3.69 -24.16 -1.68
CA ALA A 118 3.60 -25.13 -2.76
C ALA A 118 2.79 -26.38 -2.32
N ALA A 119 2.07 -27.00 -3.25
CA ALA A 119 1.25 -28.18 -2.93
C ALA A 119 2.13 -29.33 -2.49
N GLY A 120 1.87 -29.90 -1.29
CA GLY A 120 2.64 -31.02 -0.77
C GLY A 120 4.06 -30.70 -0.31
N SER A 121 4.44 -29.41 -0.24
CA SER A 121 5.78 -28.96 0.15
C SER A 121 5.74 -27.96 1.31
N THR A 122 6.87 -27.80 1.99
CA THR A 122 7.11 -26.73 2.96
C THR A 122 7.66 -25.47 2.31
N ALA A 123 8.04 -25.53 1.03
CA ALA A 123 8.58 -24.39 0.30
C ALA A 123 7.52 -23.27 0.15
N LEU A 124 7.99 -22.04 0.23
CA LEU A 124 7.17 -20.84 0.12
C LEU A 124 7.54 -20.05 -1.13
N THR A 125 6.54 -19.51 -1.80
CA THR A 125 6.74 -18.47 -2.81
C THR A 125 6.38 -17.13 -2.19
N TYR A 126 7.38 -16.27 -1.93
CA TYR A 126 7.16 -14.92 -1.41
C TYR A 126 6.67 -13.99 -2.53
N ILE A 127 5.63 -13.23 -2.24
CA ILE A 127 4.94 -12.42 -3.25
C ILE A 127 4.87 -10.97 -2.79
N GLU A 128 5.33 -10.05 -3.67
CA GLU A 128 5.24 -8.61 -3.45
C GLU A 128 4.51 -7.94 -4.61
N PRO A 129 3.33 -7.35 -4.37
CA PRO A 129 2.65 -6.52 -5.36
C PRO A 129 3.29 -5.13 -5.43
N ILE A 130 3.45 -4.59 -6.64
CA ILE A 130 3.86 -3.21 -6.90
C ILE A 130 2.76 -2.51 -7.68
N ALA A 131 2.13 -1.51 -7.06
CA ALA A 131 1.12 -0.69 -7.70
C ALA A 131 1.75 0.45 -8.51
N LEU A 132 1.00 0.96 -9.46
CA LEU A 132 1.34 2.17 -10.19
C LEU A 132 1.03 3.41 -9.35
N LYS A 133 1.81 4.47 -9.55
CA LYS A 133 1.52 5.83 -9.06
C LYS A 133 0.38 6.46 -9.85
N ALA A 134 -0.07 7.63 -9.38
CA ALA A 134 -1.03 8.46 -10.11
C ALA A 134 -0.54 8.70 -11.55
N GLY A 135 -1.49 8.68 -12.50
CA GLY A 135 -1.18 8.80 -13.93
C GLY A 135 -0.58 7.52 -14.55
N LYS A 136 -0.76 6.36 -13.90
CA LYS A 136 -0.27 5.05 -14.37
C LYS A 136 1.25 4.98 -14.56
N LYS A 137 2.00 5.74 -13.79
CA LYS A 137 3.46 5.74 -13.81
C LYS A 137 4.02 4.65 -12.90
N MET A 138 5.13 4.02 -13.30
CA MET A 138 5.83 3.05 -12.48
C MET A 138 6.36 3.67 -11.18
N ASP A 139 6.18 2.99 -10.05
CA ASP A 139 6.82 3.39 -8.78
C ASP A 139 8.24 2.83 -8.70
N TRP A 140 9.20 3.58 -9.25
CA TRP A 140 10.61 3.18 -9.27
C TRP A 140 11.20 2.99 -7.89
N THR A 141 10.74 3.73 -6.88
CA THR A 141 11.18 3.54 -5.49
C THR A 141 10.79 2.15 -4.99
N GLN A 142 9.55 1.74 -5.24
CA GLN A 142 9.07 0.40 -4.90
C GLN A 142 9.79 -0.69 -5.70
N VAL A 143 10.06 -0.46 -6.99
CA VAL A 143 10.81 -1.40 -7.86
C VAL A 143 12.18 -1.69 -7.25
N TYR A 144 12.97 -0.66 -6.94
CA TYR A 144 14.31 -0.84 -6.38
C TYR A 144 14.30 -1.42 -4.96
N GLN A 145 13.38 -0.98 -4.11
CA GLN A 145 13.23 -1.54 -2.76
C GLN A 145 12.85 -3.03 -2.82
N THR A 146 11.93 -3.40 -3.70
CA THR A 146 11.51 -4.80 -3.88
C THR A 146 12.64 -5.63 -4.45
N HIS A 147 13.36 -5.13 -5.46
CA HIS A 147 14.53 -5.82 -6.00
C HIS A 147 15.58 -6.10 -4.92
N GLY A 148 15.95 -5.11 -4.12
CA GLY A 148 16.92 -5.27 -3.03
C GLY A 148 16.46 -6.30 -1.99
N LYS A 149 15.21 -6.22 -1.56
CA LYS A 149 14.58 -7.16 -0.63
C LYS A 149 14.56 -8.60 -1.17
N MET A 150 14.16 -8.78 -2.42
CA MET A 150 14.11 -10.09 -3.08
C MET A 150 15.51 -10.68 -3.28
N SER A 151 16.50 -9.85 -3.62
CA SER A 151 17.89 -10.26 -3.78
C SER A 151 18.49 -10.74 -2.46
N ASP A 152 18.26 -10.00 -1.37
CA ASP A 152 18.77 -10.35 -0.04
C ASP A 152 18.21 -11.71 0.43
N VAL A 153 16.91 -11.94 0.26
CA VAL A 153 16.28 -13.23 0.59
C VAL A 153 16.72 -14.35 -0.36
N LYS A 154 16.94 -14.05 -1.66
CA LYS A 154 17.47 -15.01 -2.64
C LYS A 154 18.82 -15.57 -2.23
N MET A 155 19.68 -14.71 -1.71
CA MET A 155 21.03 -15.10 -1.25
C MET A 155 20.99 -15.93 0.04
N ALA A 156 20.01 -15.71 0.90
CA ALA A 156 19.86 -16.45 2.16
C ALA A 156 19.25 -17.83 1.96
N ASP A 157 18.26 -17.94 1.09
CA ASP A 157 17.52 -19.19 0.86
C ASP A 157 17.08 -19.32 -0.60
N ALA A 158 17.80 -20.14 -1.35
CA ALA A 158 17.51 -20.42 -2.74
C ALA A 158 16.32 -21.38 -2.94
N ARG A 159 15.88 -22.09 -1.89
CA ARG A 159 14.78 -23.11 -1.98
C ARG A 159 13.41 -22.46 -2.07
N ASN A 160 13.25 -21.28 -1.49
CA ASN A 160 12.00 -20.53 -1.57
C ASN A 160 11.94 -19.69 -2.84
N SER A 161 10.81 -19.76 -3.53
CA SER A 161 10.57 -18.98 -4.74
C SER A 161 10.17 -17.53 -4.39
N ARG A 162 10.35 -16.62 -5.31
CA ARG A 162 10.07 -15.18 -5.18
C ARG A 162 9.34 -14.69 -6.41
N MET A 163 8.30 -13.91 -6.20
CA MET A 163 7.45 -13.42 -7.27
C MET A 163 7.07 -11.95 -7.03
N VAL A 164 7.14 -11.15 -8.06
CA VAL A 164 6.63 -9.78 -8.07
C VAL A 164 5.43 -9.70 -9.00
N ILE A 165 4.35 -9.07 -8.51
CA ILE A 165 3.16 -8.84 -9.30
C ILE A 165 3.05 -7.34 -9.56
N LEU A 166 3.10 -6.96 -10.84
CA LEU A 166 2.96 -5.58 -11.28
C LEU A 166 1.51 -5.26 -11.63
N GLU A 167 1.05 -4.06 -11.25
CA GLU A 167 -0.24 -3.54 -11.68
C GLU A 167 -0.22 -3.26 -13.17
N ASP A 168 -1.33 -3.61 -13.86
CA ASP A 168 -1.49 -3.38 -15.30
C ASP A 168 -1.73 -1.89 -15.59
N GLY A 169 -1.23 -1.42 -16.74
CA GLY A 169 -1.52 -0.09 -17.25
C GLY A 169 -0.34 0.87 -17.31
N ALA A 170 0.87 0.47 -16.90
CA ALA A 170 2.09 1.21 -17.19
C ALA A 170 2.38 1.22 -18.70
N SER A 171 3.19 2.18 -19.15
CA SER A 171 3.70 2.15 -20.53
C SER A 171 4.55 0.90 -20.78
N ALA A 172 4.56 0.41 -22.02
CA ALA A 172 5.32 -0.79 -22.38
C ALA A 172 6.83 -0.62 -22.08
N GLU A 173 7.33 0.60 -22.23
CA GLU A 173 8.74 0.93 -21.96
C GLU A 173 9.07 0.87 -20.47
N GLU A 174 8.23 1.49 -19.61
CA GLU A 174 8.40 1.43 -18.14
C GLU A 174 8.26 0.01 -17.63
N LEU A 175 7.27 -0.73 -18.14
CA LEU A 175 7.07 -2.13 -17.77
C LEU A 175 8.29 -2.98 -18.12
N LYS A 176 8.82 -2.85 -19.33
CA LYS A 176 10.02 -3.59 -19.78
C LYS A 176 11.23 -3.29 -18.90
N LYS A 177 11.45 -2.03 -18.52
CA LYS A 177 12.55 -1.63 -17.64
C LYS A 177 12.38 -2.19 -16.23
N ALA A 178 11.17 -2.14 -15.66
CA ALA A 178 10.89 -2.67 -14.34
C ALA A 178 11.06 -4.19 -14.29
N VAL A 179 10.56 -4.90 -15.30
CA VAL A 179 10.72 -6.36 -15.44
C VAL A 179 12.19 -6.72 -15.50
N ALA A 180 13.01 -6.05 -16.34
CA ALA A 180 14.43 -6.35 -16.48
C ALA A 180 15.23 -6.21 -15.16
N ILE A 181 14.83 -5.29 -14.28
CA ILE A 181 15.43 -5.13 -12.95
C ILE A 181 14.97 -6.25 -12.00
N LEU A 182 13.67 -6.50 -11.94
CA LEU A 182 13.07 -7.41 -10.97
C LEU A 182 13.36 -8.88 -11.28
N GLU A 183 13.46 -9.27 -12.56
CA GLU A 183 13.78 -10.64 -12.99
C GLU A 183 15.15 -11.13 -12.54
N GLN A 184 16.05 -10.23 -12.17
CA GLN A 184 17.35 -10.61 -11.59
C GLN A 184 17.19 -11.29 -10.22
N SER A 185 16.08 -11.05 -9.51
CA SER A 185 15.87 -11.52 -8.14
C SER A 185 14.58 -12.29 -7.90
N ALA A 186 13.59 -12.19 -8.78
CA ALA A 186 12.28 -12.81 -8.65
C ALA A 186 11.62 -13.05 -10.01
N SER A 187 10.67 -13.96 -10.09
CA SER A 187 9.77 -14.06 -11.25
C SER A 187 8.83 -12.86 -11.28
N VAL A 188 8.55 -12.30 -12.46
CA VAL A 188 7.71 -11.11 -12.60
C VAL A 188 6.49 -11.41 -13.45
N LEU A 189 5.31 -11.08 -12.93
CA LEU A 189 4.04 -11.21 -13.63
C LEU A 189 3.26 -9.89 -13.56
N THR A 190 2.44 -9.61 -14.55
CA THR A 190 1.39 -8.59 -14.43
C THR A 190 0.10 -9.23 -13.91
N LEU A 191 -0.76 -8.47 -13.26
CA LEU A 191 -2.00 -9.01 -12.68
C LEU A 191 -2.87 -9.70 -13.75
N ALA A 192 -2.94 -9.17 -14.97
CA ALA A 192 -3.70 -9.77 -16.07
C ALA A 192 -3.21 -11.19 -16.44
N LYS A 193 -1.91 -11.45 -16.30
CA LYS A 193 -1.31 -12.77 -16.55
C LYS A 193 -1.53 -13.78 -15.42
N THR A 194 -2.07 -13.33 -14.28
CA THR A 194 -2.27 -14.18 -13.10
C THR A 194 -3.65 -14.84 -13.05
N ARG A 195 -4.43 -14.78 -14.12
CA ARG A 195 -5.77 -15.38 -14.16
C ARG A 195 -5.77 -16.89 -13.94
N ASP A 196 -4.66 -17.55 -14.23
CA ASP A 196 -4.48 -18.98 -13.98
C ASP A 196 -3.40 -19.25 -12.91
N TRP A 197 -3.71 -18.84 -11.68
CA TRP A 197 -2.83 -19.11 -10.53
C TRP A 197 -2.54 -20.61 -10.33
N LYS A 198 -3.47 -21.50 -10.75
CA LYS A 198 -3.26 -22.94 -10.62
C LYS A 198 -2.10 -23.39 -11.50
N ALA A 199 -2.01 -22.89 -12.73
CA ALA A 199 -0.88 -23.20 -13.60
C ALA A 199 0.44 -22.63 -13.06
N VAL A 200 0.42 -21.41 -12.54
CA VAL A 200 1.60 -20.74 -11.98
C VAL A 200 2.17 -21.50 -10.77
N PHE A 201 1.31 -22.04 -9.88
CA PHE A 201 1.73 -22.77 -8.67
C PHE A 201 1.61 -24.30 -8.78
N ALA A 202 1.28 -24.84 -9.95
CA ALA A 202 1.30 -26.29 -10.23
C ALA A 202 2.58 -26.73 -10.95
N ALA A 203 3.34 -25.79 -11.51
CA ALA A 203 4.58 -26.06 -12.28
C ALA A 203 5.84 -26.13 -11.40
N GLU A 204 5.70 -26.04 -10.08
CA GLU A 204 6.76 -26.26 -9.08
C GLU A 204 6.50 -27.57 -8.31
#